data_76048391202d91f95e9dc969d773aece
#
_entry.id   76048391202d91f95e9dc969d773aece
#
_cell.length_a   1.000
_cell.length_b   1.000
_cell.length_c   1.000
_cell.angle_alpha   90.00
_cell.angle_beta   90.00
_cell.angle_gamma   90.00
#
_symmetry.space_group_name_H-M   'P 1'
#
loop_
_entity.id
_entity.type
_entity.pdbx_description
1 polymer ?
#
loop_
_entity_poly.entity_id
_entity_poly.type
_entity_poly.pdbx_seq_one_letter_code
_entity_poly.pdbx_strand_id
1 'polypeptide(L)'
;MESEIAKEQAHVDRVRAQLEIDENKARMLAKAGQDMYRSDRTSWVREEDGTAMFERDAFSYNAAKRLAVLDAEHEGLVFGRLDLTDDEVRHIGRIGVRNADYEPLVIDWRARAAEPFYRATPSDPMGVVRRRILRCRDDKVLGIEDDLLDSTSQANLPIIGEGALMAALSRARDTRMHSIVSTIQAEQDEAIRAPYQGVTTIMGGPGTGKTVVALHRAAFLLYSHRTRLENGGVLVIGPSSVFMSYIERVLPSLGEDSVTLRSVGQVPSDILPFSSDRLDEPRTANIKGSLEMVGVLTRLVNLPMPADSDSLQLRVTVKGEVLTLDASTLAMTRQRILKRNRYNDGREAVEVSLRDQLWARVPADVLAAHDLTRDDFDELVSSQASWRMLLNAWWPTLSAPDVLARLADPAVAEAVTPDWDEESRQLLVSSIPTEADRRGRRNWSIADMALLDELAALLGPVPPEPDADAPVFIEGGDAEELVTLSDRLHDARQIDQNEPRDTFAHVLVDEAQ
;
A
#
# COMPACT_ATOMS: atom_id res chain seq x y z
N MET A 1 31.11 26.74 -28.12
CA MET A 1 30.89 25.73 -27.09
C MET A 1 31.07 26.29 -25.69
N GLU A 2 32.24 26.75 -25.29
CA GLU A 2 32.50 27.29 -23.94
C GLU A 2 31.57 28.44 -23.54
N SER A 3 31.28 29.38 -24.46
CA SER A 3 30.35 30.50 -24.22
C SER A 3 28.90 30.04 -23.97
N GLU A 4 28.45 28.98 -24.63
CA GLU A 4 27.10 28.44 -24.44
C GLU A 4 27.02 27.63 -23.12
N ILE A 5 28.06 26.85 -22.80
CA ILE A 5 28.17 26.19 -21.50
C ILE A 5 28.15 27.22 -20.36
N ALA A 6 28.86 28.34 -20.52
CA ALA A 6 28.87 29.40 -19.50
C ALA A 6 27.49 30.05 -19.31
N LYS A 7 26.68 30.19 -20.37
CA LYS A 7 25.30 30.68 -20.25
C LYS A 7 24.40 29.72 -19.48
N GLU A 8 24.49 28.44 -19.79
CA GLU A 8 23.70 27.42 -19.07
C GLU A 8 24.17 27.28 -17.61
N GLN A 9 25.50 27.36 -17.36
CA GLN A 9 26.03 27.38 -16.01
C GLN A 9 25.48 28.56 -15.21
N ALA A 10 25.46 29.76 -15.78
CA ALA A 10 24.88 30.93 -15.10
C ALA A 10 23.38 30.77 -14.80
N HIS A 11 22.65 29.98 -15.59
CA HIS A 11 21.27 29.64 -15.27
C HIS A 11 21.20 28.63 -14.12
N VAL A 12 21.98 27.55 -14.14
CA VAL A 12 22.07 26.56 -13.07
C VAL A 12 22.46 27.21 -11.75
N ASP A 13 23.42 28.15 -11.76
CA ASP A 13 23.83 28.90 -10.56
C ASP A 13 22.68 29.75 -9.98
N ARG A 14 21.83 30.36 -10.83
CA ARG A 14 20.62 31.09 -10.38
C ARG A 14 19.60 30.15 -9.75
N VAL A 15 19.38 28.99 -10.37
CA VAL A 15 18.47 27.97 -9.85
C VAL A 15 18.94 27.52 -8.47
N ARG A 16 20.23 27.25 -8.31
CA ARG A 16 20.82 26.85 -7.04
C ARG A 16 20.65 27.92 -5.95
N ALA A 17 20.96 29.16 -6.27
CA ALA A 17 20.78 30.27 -5.33
C ALA A 17 19.32 30.38 -4.85
N GLN A 18 18.34 30.16 -5.76
CA GLN A 18 16.93 30.14 -5.39
C GLN A 18 16.57 28.96 -4.49
N LEU A 19 17.11 27.77 -4.76
CA LEU A 19 16.92 26.60 -3.92
C LEU A 19 17.47 26.80 -2.51
N GLU A 20 18.66 27.36 -2.35
CA GLU A 20 19.24 27.68 -1.04
C GLU A 20 18.33 28.65 -0.24
N ILE A 21 17.70 29.61 -0.92
CA ILE A 21 16.71 30.51 -0.30
C ILE A 21 15.48 29.71 0.16
N ASP A 22 14.97 28.82 -0.68
CA ASP A 22 13.77 28.00 -0.40
C ASP A 22 14.04 26.97 0.70
N GLU A 23 15.21 26.34 0.72
CA GLU A 23 15.66 25.47 1.80
C GLU A 23 15.75 26.21 3.14
N ASN A 24 16.38 27.39 3.15
CA ASN A 24 16.50 28.17 4.37
C ASN A 24 15.12 28.59 4.90
N LYS A 25 14.19 28.99 4.02
CA LYS A 25 12.79 29.26 4.41
C LYS A 25 12.12 28.02 5.00
N ALA A 26 12.27 26.85 4.36
CA ALA A 26 11.69 25.61 4.83
C ALA A 26 12.27 25.18 6.19
N ARG A 27 13.61 25.32 6.40
CA ARG A 27 14.27 25.06 7.69
C ARG A 27 13.79 26.02 8.79
N MET A 28 13.62 27.30 8.47
CA MET A 28 13.09 28.28 9.42
C MET A 28 11.65 27.95 9.82
N LEU A 29 10.80 27.56 8.87
CA LEU A 29 9.41 27.14 9.14
C LEU A 29 9.36 25.87 9.97
N ALA A 30 10.17 24.87 9.65
CA ALA A 30 10.27 23.63 10.44
C ALA A 30 10.72 23.90 11.87
N LYS A 31 11.73 24.78 12.05
CA LYS A 31 12.20 25.19 13.37
C LYS A 31 11.17 25.99 14.15
N ALA A 32 10.47 26.92 13.50
CA ALA A 32 9.39 27.68 14.15
C ALA A 32 8.26 26.76 14.62
N GLY A 33 7.89 25.73 13.81
CA GLY A 33 6.96 24.69 14.21
C GLY A 33 7.44 23.90 15.44
N GLN A 34 8.72 23.53 15.51
CA GLN A 34 9.29 22.83 16.68
C GLN A 34 9.39 23.73 17.92
N ASP A 35 9.68 25.00 17.77
CA ASP A 35 9.77 25.94 18.88
C ASP A 35 8.36 26.23 19.47
N MET A 36 7.33 26.29 18.66
CA MET A 36 5.94 26.32 19.12
C MET A 36 5.56 25.05 19.90
N TYR A 37 6.07 23.88 19.49
CA TYR A 37 5.88 22.62 20.22
C TYR A 37 6.49 22.64 21.63
N ARG A 38 7.60 23.36 21.82
CA ARG A 38 8.27 23.48 23.13
C ARG A 38 7.62 24.50 24.05
N SER A 39 7.05 25.57 23.51
CA SER A 39 6.40 26.62 24.31
C SER A 39 5.04 26.23 24.87
N ASP A 40 4.28 25.39 24.15
CA ASP A 40 2.93 24.94 24.57
C ASP A 40 2.94 23.89 25.69
N ARG A 41 4.10 23.26 25.99
CA ARG A 41 4.22 22.33 27.12
C ARG A 41 4.09 22.98 28.50
N THR A 42 4.04 24.30 28.56
CA THR A 42 3.98 25.08 29.82
C THR A 42 2.69 25.86 30.04
N SER A 43 1.73 25.83 29.09
CA SER A 43 0.43 26.51 29.24
C SER A 43 -0.74 25.52 29.08
N TRP A 44 -1.72 25.62 29.99
CA TRP A 44 -2.92 24.81 30.02
C TRP A 44 -3.73 24.95 28.70
N VAL A 45 -3.97 23.83 28.04
CA VAL A 45 -4.69 23.74 26.76
C VAL A 45 -6.17 24.02 26.99
N ARG A 46 -6.74 24.97 26.24
CA ARG A 46 -8.19 25.16 26.11
C ARG A 46 -8.71 24.41 24.90
N GLU A 47 -9.92 23.86 24.97
CA GLU A 47 -10.57 23.03 23.93
C GLU A 47 -10.71 23.70 22.53
N GLU A 48 -10.47 25.00 22.41
CA GLU A 48 -10.55 25.74 21.14
C GLU A 48 -9.31 25.62 20.25
N ASP A 49 -8.25 24.97 20.72
CA ASP A 49 -6.94 24.90 20.03
C ASP A 49 -6.75 23.69 19.09
N GLY A 50 -7.73 22.80 18.96
CA GLY A 50 -7.61 21.58 18.14
C GLY A 50 -7.34 21.87 16.65
N THR A 51 -7.95 22.89 16.08
CA THR A 51 -7.77 23.29 14.68
C THR A 51 -6.37 23.89 14.44
N ALA A 52 -5.88 24.68 15.38
CA ALA A 52 -4.54 25.28 15.32
C ALA A 52 -3.42 24.23 15.45
N MET A 53 -3.65 23.16 16.21
CA MET A 53 -2.74 22.01 16.29
C MET A 53 -2.65 21.25 14.96
N PHE A 54 -3.79 21.02 14.30
CA PHE A 54 -3.85 20.31 13.03
C PHE A 54 -3.19 21.09 11.88
N GLU A 55 -3.44 22.41 11.83
CA GLU A 55 -2.79 23.29 10.85
C GLU A 55 -1.27 23.35 11.05
N ARG A 56 -0.81 23.37 12.28
CA ARG A 56 0.60 23.40 12.66
C ARG A 56 1.34 22.12 12.28
N ASP A 57 0.75 20.95 12.56
CA ASP A 57 1.32 19.64 12.22
C ASP A 57 1.39 19.45 10.71
N ALA A 58 0.38 19.91 9.97
CA ALA A 58 0.38 19.93 8.52
C ALA A 58 1.48 20.86 7.95
N PHE A 59 1.71 22.03 8.59
CA PHE A 59 2.79 22.94 8.19
C PHE A 59 4.17 22.35 8.43
N SER A 60 4.40 21.76 9.60
CA SER A 60 5.68 21.11 9.95
C SER A 60 5.97 19.92 9.05
N TYR A 61 4.97 19.10 8.77
CA TYR A 61 5.07 17.96 7.85
C TYR A 61 5.39 18.41 6.41
N ASN A 62 4.68 19.41 5.89
CA ASN A 62 4.92 19.94 4.55
C ASN A 62 6.32 20.57 4.41
N ALA A 63 6.80 21.25 5.45
CA ALA A 63 8.15 21.82 5.45
C ALA A 63 9.23 20.73 5.47
N ALA A 64 9.05 19.68 6.28
CA ALA A 64 9.96 18.52 6.34
C ALA A 64 9.98 17.75 5.01
N LYS A 65 8.80 17.51 4.41
CA LYS A 65 8.66 16.87 3.11
C LYS A 65 9.37 17.68 2.01
N ARG A 66 9.23 19.00 2.01
CA ARG A 66 9.90 19.87 1.05
C ARG A 66 11.43 19.85 1.22
N LEU A 67 11.93 19.82 2.46
CA LEU A 67 13.35 19.67 2.72
C LEU A 67 13.90 18.34 2.23
N ALA A 68 13.20 17.22 2.46
CA ALA A 68 13.63 15.91 2.00
C ALA A 68 13.74 15.85 0.46
N VAL A 69 12.78 16.45 -0.27
CA VAL A 69 12.81 16.55 -1.73
C VAL A 69 13.99 17.41 -2.20
N LEU A 70 14.26 18.52 -1.53
CA LEU A 70 15.38 19.42 -1.88
C LEU A 70 16.73 18.78 -1.60
N ASP A 71 16.88 18.06 -0.48
CA ASP A 71 18.13 17.38 -0.10
C ASP A 71 18.45 16.18 -1.01
N ALA A 72 17.43 15.51 -1.58
CA ALA A 72 17.62 14.33 -2.43
C ALA A 72 18.06 14.66 -3.88
N GLU A 73 17.89 15.90 -4.33
CA GLU A 73 17.93 16.27 -5.75
C GLU A 73 19.17 17.07 -6.17
N HIS A 74 20.31 16.94 -5.46
CA HIS A 74 21.51 17.73 -5.77
C HIS A 74 22.23 17.32 -7.06
N GLU A 75 21.97 16.15 -7.65
CA GLU A 75 22.70 15.68 -8.82
C GLU A 75 21.93 15.95 -10.13
N GLY A 76 22.39 16.91 -10.92
CA GLY A 76 21.85 17.19 -12.25
C GLY A 76 20.41 17.73 -12.25
N LEU A 77 20.12 18.69 -11.38
CA LEU A 77 18.79 19.27 -11.21
C LEU A 77 18.18 19.77 -12.52
N VAL A 78 18.94 20.49 -13.35
CA VAL A 78 18.54 20.96 -14.68
C VAL A 78 19.23 20.10 -15.72
N PHE A 79 18.49 19.49 -16.60
CA PHE A 79 19.04 18.57 -17.61
C PHE A 79 18.60 18.89 -19.04
N GLY A 80 17.68 19.81 -19.22
CA GLY A 80 17.15 20.14 -20.53
C GLY A 80 16.78 21.61 -20.69
N ARG A 81 16.75 22.03 -21.94
CA ARG A 81 16.25 23.34 -22.36
C ARG A 81 15.50 23.17 -23.69
N LEU A 82 14.37 23.86 -23.80
CA LEU A 82 13.61 24.01 -25.02
C LEU A 82 13.61 25.48 -25.44
N ASP A 83 13.97 25.75 -26.68
CA ASP A 83 13.76 27.04 -27.33
C ASP A 83 12.52 26.90 -28.22
N LEU A 84 11.48 27.68 -27.94
CA LEU A 84 10.20 27.59 -28.62
C LEU A 84 10.10 28.59 -29.78
N THR A 85 9.10 28.40 -30.63
CA THR A 85 8.85 29.24 -31.82
C THR A 85 8.42 30.66 -31.49
N ASP A 86 7.95 30.91 -30.27
CA ASP A 86 7.54 32.22 -29.72
C ASP A 86 8.66 32.93 -28.94
N ASP A 87 9.91 32.52 -29.12
CA ASP A 87 11.08 33.03 -28.41
C ASP A 87 11.08 32.72 -26.90
N GLU A 88 10.10 31.92 -26.39
CA GLU A 88 10.10 31.44 -25.02
C GLU A 88 11.19 30.38 -24.81
N VAL A 89 11.88 30.46 -23.69
CA VAL A 89 12.87 29.47 -23.26
C VAL A 89 12.37 28.76 -22.02
N ARG A 90 12.36 27.42 -22.06
CA ARG A 90 11.98 26.57 -20.94
C ARG A 90 13.14 25.69 -20.54
N HIS A 91 13.56 25.79 -19.28
CA HIS A 91 14.50 24.84 -18.71
C HIS A 91 13.74 23.71 -18.03
N ILE A 92 14.15 22.49 -18.30
CA ILE A 92 13.53 21.27 -17.78
C ILE A 92 14.45 20.64 -16.75
N GLY A 93 13.86 20.25 -15.63
CA GLY A 93 14.61 19.67 -14.54
C GLY A 93 13.84 18.63 -13.75
N ARG A 94 14.47 18.11 -12.71
CA ARG A 94 13.89 17.05 -11.86
C ARG A 94 12.74 17.56 -11.01
N ILE A 95 12.83 18.80 -10.54
CA ILE A 95 11.79 19.50 -9.77
C ILE A 95 11.53 20.87 -10.37
N GLY A 96 10.33 21.40 -10.12
CA GLY A 96 9.97 22.76 -10.50
C GLY A 96 10.54 23.78 -9.51
N VAL A 97 11.25 24.78 -10.04
CA VAL A 97 11.80 25.92 -9.27
C VAL A 97 11.25 27.22 -9.81
N ARG A 98 10.81 28.11 -8.92
CA ARG A 98 10.29 29.44 -9.28
C ARG A 98 11.10 30.52 -8.57
N ASN A 99 11.23 31.68 -9.22
CA ASN A 99 11.83 32.86 -8.58
C ASN A 99 10.84 33.53 -7.60
N ALA A 100 11.28 34.63 -6.99
CA ALA A 100 10.46 35.41 -6.07
C ALA A 100 9.20 36.01 -6.72
N ASP A 101 9.19 36.20 -8.03
CA ASP A 101 8.08 36.74 -8.83
C ASP A 101 7.16 35.62 -9.36
N TYR A 102 7.36 34.37 -8.88
CA TYR A 102 6.63 33.17 -9.30
C TYR A 102 6.88 32.73 -10.76
N GLU A 103 7.86 33.29 -11.45
CA GLU A 103 8.24 32.85 -12.78
C GLU A 103 9.03 31.53 -12.70
N PRO A 104 8.77 30.58 -13.61
CA PRO A 104 9.45 29.30 -13.59
C PRO A 104 10.91 29.45 -14.05
N LEU A 105 11.86 29.18 -13.16
CA LEU A 105 13.27 29.00 -13.49
C LEU A 105 13.53 27.60 -14.05
N VAL A 106 12.84 26.59 -13.52
CA VAL A 106 12.90 25.21 -13.97
C VAL A 106 11.49 24.64 -13.99
N ILE A 107 11.13 24.01 -15.07
CA ILE A 107 9.89 23.27 -15.23
C ILE A 107 10.16 21.82 -14.85
N ASP A 108 9.33 21.28 -13.97
CA ASP A 108 9.36 19.88 -13.60
C ASP A 108 9.14 18.99 -14.84
N TRP A 109 9.95 17.97 -15.03
CA TRP A 109 9.88 17.05 -16.17
C TRP A 109 8.51 16.35 -16.29
N ARG A 110 7.81 16.20 -15.18
CA ARG A 110 6.47 15.59 -15.11
C ARG A 110 5.38 16.52 -15.63
N ALA A 111 5.63 17.81 -15.63
CA ALA A 111 4.67 18.81 -16.08
C ALA A 111 4.37 18.65 -17.57
N ARG A 112 3.14 18.98 -17.95
CA ARG A 112 2.71 18.93 -19.35
C ARG A 112 3.54 19.84 -20.25
N ALA A 113 4.03 20.96 -19.71
CA ALA A 113 4.89 21.89 -20.43
C ALA A 113 6.28 21.31 -20.76
N ALA A 114 6.70 20.21 -20.12
CA ALA A 114 7.94 19.50 -20.39
C ALA A 114 7.77 18.37 -21.43
N GLU A 115 6.54 17.98 -21.78
CA GLU A 115 6.24 16.89 -22.73
C GLU A 115 6.99 17.03 -24.05
N PRO A 116 7.11 18.24 -24.68
CA PRO A 116 7.85 18.39 -25.93
C PRO A 116 9.34 18.05 -25.84
N PHE A 117 9.94 18.09 -24.64
CA PHE A 117 11.33 17.69 -24.46
C PHE A 117 11.56 16.21 -24.82
N TYR A 118 10.58 15.36 -24.60
CA TYR A 118 10.67 13.92 -24.84
C TYR A 118 10.07 13.50 -26.19
N ARG A 119 8.99 14.16 -26.62
CA ARG A 119 8.15 13.72 -27.75
C ARG A 119 8.36 14.49 -29.03
N ALA A 120 8.87 15.72 -28.96
CA ALA A 120 9.09 16.52 -30.16
C ALA A 120 10.12 15.84 -31.09
N THR A 121 9.77 15.76 -32.37
CA THR A 121 10.59 15.20 -33.45
C THR A 121 10.67 16.19 -34.60
N PRO A 122 11.60 16.04 -35.55
CA PRO A 122 11.63 16.90 -36.75
C PRO A 122 10.36 16.83 -37.62
N SER A 123 9.59 15.74 -37.52
CA SER A 123 8.31 15.57 -38.22
C SER A 123 7.13 16.18 -37.47
N ASP A 124 7.22 16.26 -36.14
CA ASP A 124 6.26 16.93 -35.26
C ASP A 124 7.01 17.70 -34.15
N PRO A 125 7.44 18.94 -34.44
CA PRO A 125 8.24 19.73 -33.51
C PRO A 125 7.50 20.20 -32.25
N MET A 126 6.20 20.10 -32.19
CA MET A 126 5.39 20.52 -31.05
C MET A 126 5.67 21.97 -30.58
N GLY A 127 6.01 22.86 -31.52
CA GLY A 127 6.39 24.26 -31.24
C GLY A 127 7.83 24.45 -30.71
N VAL A 128 8.66 23.42 -30.76
CA VAL A 128 10.08 23.49 -30.35
C VAL A 128 10.98 23.70 -31.57
N VAL A 129 11.80 24.72 -31.50
CA VAL A 129 12.84 24.99 -32.51
C VAL A 129 14.08 24.17 -32.24
N ARG A 130 14.56 24.22 -30.99
CA ARG A 130 15.74 23.49 -30.55
C ARG A 130 15.49 22.84 -29.20
N ARG A 131 15.86 21.57 -29.08
CA ARG A 131 15.99 20.87 -27.82
C ARG A 131 17.47 20.78 -27.45
N ARG A 132 17.83 21.26 -26.25
CA ARG A 132 19.19 21.19 -25.72
C ARG A 132 19.21 20.26 -24.52
N ILE A 133 20.10 19.29 -24.52
CA ILE A 133 20.38 18.38 -23.41
C ILE A 133 21.59 18.93 -22.66
N LEU A 134 21.45 19.11 -21.34
CA LEU A 134 22.51 19.57 -20.45
C LEU A 134 23.08 18.38 -19.69
N ARG A 135 24.37 18.15 -19.86
CA ARG A 135 25.09 17.13 -19.09
C ARG A 135 25.70 17.80 -17.86
N CYS A 136 25.09 17.55 -16.71
CA CYS A 136 25.54 18.09 -15.44
C CYS A 136 26.16 16.99 -14.57
N ARG A 137 27.10 17.37 -13.69
CA ARG A 137 27.54 16.61 -12.54
C ARG A 137 27.44 17.53 -11.35
N ASP A 138 26.66 17.15 -10.37
CA ASP A 138 26.22 18.09 -9.33
C ASP A 138 25.63 19.35 -10.00
N ASP A 139 26.14 20.52 -9.67
CA ASP A 139 25.71 21.81 -10.23
C ASP A 139 26.59 22.30 -11.38
N LYS A 140 27.48 21.47 -11.93
CA LYS A 140 28.37 21.85 -13.02
C LYS A 140 27.89 21.30 -14.35
N VAL A 141 27.70 22.21 -15.34
CA VAL A 141 27.42 21.85 -16.72
C VAL A 141 28.72 21.40 -17.38
N LEU A 142 28.84 20.11 -17.64
CA LEU A 142 30.01 19.49 -18.27
C LEU A 142 29.96 19.49 -19.79
N GLY A 143 28.76 19.59 -20.36
CA GLY A 143 28.57 19.57 -21.80
C GLY A 143 27.11 19.84 -22.17
N ILE A 144 26.93 20.23 -23.41
CA ILE A 144 25.62 20.49 -24.00
C ILE A 144 25.52 19.79 -25.35
N GLU A 145 24.33 19.36 -25.71
CA GLU A 145 24.03 18.72 -27.00
C GLU A 145 22.69 19.24 -27.49
N ASP A 146 22.63 19.63 -28.76
CA ASP A 146 21.48 20.28 -29.38
C ASP A 146 20.88 19.39 -30.47
N ASP A 147 19.56 19.24 -30.44
CA ASP A 147 18.74 18.71 -31.53
C ASP A 147 17.95 19.85 -32.14
N LEU A 148 18.15 20.12 -33.44
CA LEU A 148 17.32 21.07 -34.19
C LEU A 148 16.07 20.32 -34.69
N LEU A 149 14.91 20.72 -34.17
CA LEU A 149 13.63 20.07 -34.50
C LEU A 149 12.86 20.83 -35.59
N ASP A 150 12.97 22.16 -35.62
CA ASP A 150 12.39 22.98 -36.68
C ASP A 150 13.50 23.76 -37.42
N SER A 151 13.88 23.27 -38.60
CA SER A 151 14.86 23.89 -39.49
C SER A 151 14.30 25.07 -40.28
N THR A 152 12.98 25.29 -40.26
CA THR A 152 12.33 26.38 -41.01
C THR A 152 12.30 27.67 -40.20
N SER A 153 12.52 27.58 -38.88
CA SER A 153 12.60 28.72 -38.00
C SER A 153 13.82 29.60 -38.31
N GLN A 154 13.61 30.92 -38.43
CA GLN A 154 14.68 31.91 -38.69
C GLN A 154 15.55 32.17 -37.41
N ALA A 155 15.37 31.44 -36.36
CA ALA A 155 16.12 31.59 -35.11
C ALA A 155 17.61 31.24 -35.35
N ASN A 156 18.48 32.23 -35.21
CA ASN A 156 19.93 32.10 -35.41
C ASN A 156 20.54 31.49 -34.12
N LEU A 157 20.14 30.24 -33.78
CA LEU A 157 20.59 29.53 -32.61
C LEU A 157 21.88 28.76 -32.88
N PRO A 158 22.92 28.88 -32.06
CA PRO A 158 24.11 28.02 -32.21
C PRO A 158 23.76 26.57 -31.85
N ILE A 159 24.04 25.64 -32.75
CA ILE A 159 23.80 24.20 -32.59
C ILE A 159 25.12 23.52 -32.26
N ILE A 160 25.13 22.68 -31.21
CA ILE A 160 26.32 22.01 -30.69
C ILE A 160 26.04 20.51 -30.50
N GLY A 161 26.80 19.63 -31.17
CA GLY A 161 26.98 18.21 -30.80
C GLY A 161 26.40 17.16 -31.74
N GLU A 162 27.02 15.98 -31.73
CA GLU A 162 26.49 14.69 -32.18
C GLU A 162 26.80 13.65 -31.09
N GLY A 163 25.77 12.96 -30.54
CA GLY A 163 25.97 11.71 -29.83
C GLY A 163 25.77 11.63 -28.33
N ALA A 164 24.83 12.39 -27.73
CA ALA A 164 24.50 12.30 -26.28
C ALA A 164 24.17 10.88 -25.82
N LEU A 165 23.37 10.17 -26.60
CA LEU A 165 22.96 8.80 -26.29
C LEU A 165 24.15 7.83 -26.25
N MET A 166 25.10 7.95 -27.17
CA MET A 166 26.29 7.08 -27.23
C MET A 166 27.25 7.35 -26.06
N ALA A 167 27.36 8.60 -25.61
CA ALA A 167 28.17 8.96 -24.44
C ALA A 167 27.54 8.51 -23.11
N ALA A 168 26.23 8.47 -23.02
CA ALA A 168 25.51 7.96 -21.84
C ALA A 168 25.62 6.43 -21.74
N LEU A 169 25.47 5.70 -22.85
CA LEU A 169 25.57 4.24 -22.89
C LEU A 169 26.98 3.71 -22.60
N SER A 170 28.03 4.47 -22.90
CA SER A 170 29.42 4.05 -22.64
C SER A 170 29.85 4.14 -21.17
N ARG A 171 29.11 4.87 -20.31
CA ARG A 171 29.42 5.06 -18.89
C ARG A 171 28.60 4.20 -17.93
N ALA A 172 27.59 3.48 -18.42
CA ALA A 172 26.68 2.68 -17.60
C ALA A 172 27.31 1.37 -17.09
N ARG A 173 28.48 1.44 -16.45
CA ARG A 173 29.10 0.30 -15.74
C ARG A 173 29.22 0.50 -14.24
N ASP A 174 28.45 1.42 -13.69
CA ASP A 174 28.37 1.57 -12.25
C ASP A 174 27.20 0.74 -11.69
N THR A 175 27.39 0.16 -10.51
CA THR A 175 26.45 -0.75 -9.84
C THR A 175 25.22 -0.05 -9.25
N ARG A 176 25.04 1.25 -9.52
CA ARG A 176 23.88 2.04 -9.06
C ARG A 176 22.99 2.40 -10.22
N MET A 177 21.68 2.22 -10.03
CA MET A 177 20.69 2.74 -10.96
C MET A 177 20.64 4.26 -10.83
N HIS A 178 21.07 4.96 -11.88
CA HIS A 178 20.96 6.41 -11.94
C HIS A 178 19.62 6.80 -12.56
N SER A 179 19.05 7.92 -12.14
CA SER A 179 17.86 8.46 -12.78
C SER A 179 18.16 8.76 -14.24
N ILE A 180 17.34 8.21 -15.14
CA ILE A 180 17.48 8.38 -16.59
C ILE A 180 16.56 9.47 -17.16
N VAL A 181 16.02 10.34 -16.30
CA VAL A 181 15.03 11.36 -16.72
C VAL A 181 15.49 12.16 -17.95
N SER A 182 16.78 12.43 -18.06
CA SER A 182 17.35 13.16 -19.19
C SER A 182 17.46 12.35 -20.50
N THR A 183 17.31 11.02 -20.43
CA THR A 183 17.51 10.09 -21.56
C THR A 183 16.28 9.24 -21.87
N ILE A 184 15.11 9.58 -21.32
CA ILE A 184 13.83 8.92 -21.63
C ILE A 184 13.55 9.08 -23.11
N GLN A 185 13.32 7.97 -23.80
CA GLN A 185 12.95 7.94 -25.22
C GLN A 185 11.45 8.25 -25.39
N ALA A 186 11.04 8.65 -26.58
CA ALA A 186 9.66 9.03 -26.87
C ALA A 186 8.66 7.90 -26.56
N GLU A 187 9.01 6.66 -26.89
CA GLU A 187 8.18 5.48 -26.62
C GLU A 187 8.06 5.19 -25.11
N GLN A 188 9.14 5.44 -24.36
CA GLN A 188 9.12 5.32 -22.92
C GLN A 188 8.27 6.43 -22.28
N ASP A 189 8.38 7.68 -22.78
CA ASP A 189 7.56 8.80 -22.31
C ASP A 189 6.07 8.58 -22.59
N GLU A 190 5.73 8.00 -23.76
CA GLU A 190 4.35 7.63 -24.08
C GLU A 190 3.78 6.65 -23.05
N ALA A 191 4.55 5.62 -22.67
CA ALA A 191 4.15 4.65 -21.66
C ALA A 191 4.05 5.28 -20.26
N ILE A 192 4.97 6.19 -19.92
CA ILE A 192 4.96 6.92 -18.64
C ILE A 192 3.69 7.78 -18.53
N ARG A 193 3.33 8.49 -19.58
CA ARG A 193 2.19 9.44 -19.60
C ARG A 193 0.87 8.80 -20.04
N ALA A 194 0.83 7.50 -20.34
CA ALA A 194 -0.41 6.80 -20.67
C ALA A 194 -1.49 7.01 -19.60
N PRO A 195 -2.78 7.04 -19.97
CA PRO A 195 -3.89 7.27 -19.02
C PRO A 195 -3.78 6.38 -17.78
N TYR A 196 -4.15 6.91 -16.62
CA TYR A 196 -4.08 6.16 -15.36
C TYR A 196 -5.25 5.19 -15.18
N GLN A 197 -6.32 5.37 -15.91
CA GLN A 197 -7.52 4.53 -15.85
C GLN A 197 -7.33 3.25 -16.68
N GLY A 198 -7.84 2.14 -16.16
CA GLY A 198 -7.76 0.84 -16.80
C GLY A 198 -6.41 0.15 -16.59
N VAL A 199 -6.08 -0.76 -17.50
CA VAL A 199 -4.85 -1.56 -17.44
C VAL A 199 -3.92 -1.15 -18.58
N THR A 200 -2.68 -0.79 -18.24
CA THR A 200 -1.61 -0.50 -19.20
C THR A 200 -0.58 -1.63 -19.13
N THR A 201 -0.38 -2.35 -20.21
CA THR A 201 0.64 -3.39 -20.32
C THR A 201 1.86 -2.84 -21.06
N ILE A 202 3.04 -2.88 -20.41
CA ILE A 202 4.32 -2.43 -20.99
C ILE A 202 5.14 -3.66 -21.35
N MET A 203 5.37 -3.88 -22.65
CA MET A 203 6.15 -5.00 -23.15
C MET A 203 7.47 -4.53 -23.75
N GLY A 204 8.50 -5.36 -23.64
CA GLY A 204 9.83 -5.07 -24.16
C GLY A 204 10.85 -6.14 -23.79
N GLY A 205 11.94 -6.21 -24.54
CA GLY A 205 13.04 -7.13 -24.29
C GLY A 205 13.80 -6.83 -22.98
N PRO A 206 14.71 -7.71 -22.57
CA PRO A 206 15.61 -7.43 -21.44
C PRO A 206 16.43 -6.16 -21.70
N GLY A 207 16.61 -5.33 -20.67
CA GLY A 207 17.40 -4.10 -20.76
C GLY A 207 16.75 -2.91 -21.48
N THR A 208 15.49 -2.99 -21.91
CA THR A 208 14.76 -1.87 -22.54
C THR A 208 14.27 -0.82 -21.55
N GLY A 209 14.52 -1.00 -20.26
CA GLY A 209 14.17 -0.02 -19.23
C GLY A 209 12.75 -0.13 -18.69
N LYS A 210 12.05 -1.28 -18.81
CA LYS A 210 10.67 -1.47 -18.32
C LYS A 210 10.48 -1.04 -16.86
N THR A 211 11.34 -1.51 -15.97
CA THR A 211 11.33 -1.12 -14.55
C THR A 211 11.47 0.38 -14.33
N VAL A 212 12.37 0.99 -15.11
CA VAL A 212 12.58 2.45 -15.05
C VAL A 212 11.35 3.19 -15.52
N VAL A 213 10.71 2.75 -16.61
CA VAL A 213 9.44 3.30 -17.09
C VAL A 213 8.36 3.18 -16.04
N ALA A 214 8.26 2.03 -15.36
CA ALA A 214 7.28 1.83 -14.29
C ALA A 214 7.47 2.82 -13.14
N LEU A 215 8.71 3.04 -12.68
CA LEU A 215 9.01 3.99 -11.60
C LEU A 215 8.74 5.45 -11.99
N HIS A 216 9.17 5.84 -13.20
CA HIS A 216 8.88 7.19 -13.71
C HIS A 216 7.37 7.40 -13.93
N ARG A 217 6.64 6.35 -14.32
CA ARG A 217 5.18 6.38 -14.38
C ARG A 217 4.57 6.61 -12.99
N ALA A 218 5.04 5.94 -11.96
CA ALA A 218 4.59 6.18 -10.58
C ALA A 218 4.77 7.66 -10.21
N ALA A 219 5.96 8.21 -10.42
CA ALA A 219 6.27 9.61 -10.14
C ALA A 219 5.40 10.57 -10.98
N PHE A 220 5.22 10.29 -12.27
CA PHE A 220 4.34 11.09 -13.14
C PHE A 220 2.89 11.07 -12.68
N LEU A 221 2.36 9.92 -12.31
CA LEU A 221 0.97 9.77 -11.87
C LEU A 221 0.72 10.49 -10.54
N LEU A 222 1.62 10.36 -9.57
CA LEU A 222 1.57 11.08 -8.30
C LEU A 222 1.61 12.60 -8.49
N TYR A 223 2.46 13.08 -9.40
CA TYR A 223 2.52 14.50 -9.74
C TYR A 223 1.23 15.00 -10.43
N SER A 224 0.76 14.26 -11.44
CA SER A 224 -0.34 14.72 -12.31
C SER A 224 -1.73 14.52 -11.68
N HIS A 225 -1.88 13.53 -10.80
CA HIS A 225 -3.15 13.14 -10.18
C HIS A 225 -3.11 13.18 -8.66
N ARG A 226 -2.32 14.10 -8.11
CA ARG A 226 -1.98 14.23 -6.70
C ARG A 226 -3.18 14.10 -5.76
N THR A 227 -4.24 14.89 -5.98
CA THR A 227 -5.45 14.89 -5.14
C THR A 227 -6.19 13.55 -5.05
N ARG A 228 -6.06 12.71 -6.07
CA ARG A 228 -6.68 11.37 -6.10
C ARG A 228 -5.78 10.29 -5.52
N LEU A 229 -4.49 10.38 -5.79
CA LEU A 229 -3.51 9.36 -5.42
C LEU A 229 -2.95 9.57 -4.01
N GLU A 230 -2.96 10.79 -3.46
CA GLU A 230 -2.55 11.05 -2.07
C GLU A 230 -3.41 10.30 -1.05
N ASN A 231 -4.71 10.13 -1.31
CA ASN A 231 -5.62 9.42 -0.40
C ASN A 231 -5.58 7.90 -0.55
N GLY A 232 -5.05 7.35 -1.66
CA GLY A 232 -5.05 5.91 -1.93
C GLY A 232 -3.66 5.35 -2.25
N GLY A 233 -2.64 6.20 -2.41
CA GLY A 233 -1.26 5.78 -2.68
C GLY A 233 -1.04 5.05 -4.01
N VAL A 234 0.22 4.81 -4.32
CA VAL A 234 0.65 3.95 -5.43
C VAL A 234 1.43 2.77 -4.85
N LEU A 235 1.02 1.56 -5.20
CA LEU A 235 1.73 0.34 -4.85
C LEU A 235 2.60 -0.12 -6.02
N VAL A 236 3.88 -0.38 -5.76
CA VAL A 236 4.79 -1.02 -6.71
C VAL A 236 5.14 -2.41 -6.18
N ILE A 237 4.83 -3.43 -6.97
CA ILE A 237 5.12 -4.83 -6.67
C ILE A 237 6.27 -5.30 -7.55
N GLY A 238 7.28 -5.90 -6.93
CA GLY A 238 8.42 -6.49 -7.62
C GLY A 238 8.73 -7.92 -7.17
N PRO A 239 9.67 -8.60 -7.86
CA PRO A 239 9.89 -10.03 -7.70
C PRO A 239 10.51 -10.43 -6.34
N SER A 240 11.27 -9.55 -5.69
CA SER A 240 11.93 -9.87 -4.42
C SER A 240 12.16 -8.64 -3.56
N SER A 241 12.34 -8.85 -2.24
CA SER A 241 12.66 -7.80 -1.27
C SER A 241 13.99 -7.10 -1.58
N VAL A 242 15.01 -7.83 -2.04
CA VAL A 242 16.30 -7.28 -2.44
C VAL A 242 16.14 -6.34 -3.63
N PHE A 243 15.34 -6.72 -4.61
CA PHE A 243 15.03 -5.88 -5.76
C PHE A 243 14.26 -4.62 -5.34
N MET A 244 13.29 -4.74 -4.45
CA MET A 244 12.55 -3.59 -3.92
C MET A 244 13.44 -2.63 -3.14
N SER A 245 14.35 -3.13 -2.31
CA SER A 245 15.35 -2.30 -1.59
C SER A 245 16.31 -1.56 -2.53
N TYR A 246 16.56 -2.12 -3.71
CA TYR A 246 17.34 -1.44 -4.75
C TYR A 246 16.55 -0.29 -5.38
N ILE A 247 15.26 -0.50 -5.66
CA ILE A 247 14.34 0.51 -6.20
C ILE A 247 14.09 1.64 -5.19
N GLU A 248 13.93 1.33 -3.92
CA GLU A 248 13.69 2.29 -2.83
C GLU A 248 14.71 3.43 -2.82
N ARG A 249 15.94 3.15 -3.21
CA ARG A 249 17.03 4.16 -3.30
C ARG A 249 16.91 5.09 -4.50
N VAL A 250 16.09 4.74 -5.47
CA VAL A 250 15.89 5.53 -6.72
C VAL A 250 14.70 6.46 -6.60
N LEU A 251 13.67 6.06 -5.87
CA LEU A 251 12.42 6.84 -5.73
C LEU A 251 12.62 8.25 -5.16
N PRO A 252 13.43 8.48 -4.13
CA PRO A 252 13.69 9.83 -3.64
C PRO A 252 14.25 10.76 -4.72
N SER A 253 15.07 10.22 -5.64
CA SER A 253 15.59 10.97 -6.79
C SER A 253 14.54 11.35 -7.84
N LEU A 254 13.32 10.84 -7.69
CA LEU A 254 12.14 11.19 -8.51
C LEU A 254 11.20 12.18 -7.79
N GLY A 255 11.56 12.58 -6.55
CA GLY A 255 10.83 13.58 -5.77
C GLY A 255 9.52 13.06 -5.16
N GLU A 256 9.36 11.74 -4.93
CA GLU A 256 8.12 11.15 -4.43
C GLU A 256 8.34 10.18 -3.26
N ASP A 257 7.68 10.49 -2.13
CA ASP A 257 7.71 9.67 -0.90
C ASP A 257 6.44 8.81 -0.72
N SER A 258 5.42 9.02 -1.58
CA SER A 258 4.08 8.41 -1.42
C SER A 258 3.93 7.09 -2.17
N VAL A 259 5.03 6.40 -2.46
CA VAL A 259 5.02 5.09 -3.15
C VAL A 259 5.29 3.99 -2.15
N THR A 260 4.36 3.05 -2.05
CA THR A 260 4.56 1.83 -1.25
C THR A 260 5.23 0.77 -2.11
N LEU A 261 6.36 0.24 -1.65
CA LEU A 261 7.11 -0.81 -2.32
C LEU A 261 6.90 -2.14 -1.61
N ARG A 262 6.52 -3.17 -2.34
CA ARG A 262 6.36 -4.53 -1.80
C ARG A 262 6.95 -5.57 -2.76
N SER A 263 7.61 -6.58 -2.21
CA SER A 263 7.78 -7.83 -2.96
C SER A 263 6.51 -8.67 -2.87
N VAL A 264 6.34 -9.64 -3.75
CA VAL A 264 5.18 -10.54 -3.71
C VAL A 264 5.01 -11.18 -2.34
N GLY A 265 6.11 -11.59 -1.69
CA GLY A 265 6.09 -12.17 -0.34
C GLY A 265 5.79 -11.16 0.80
N GLN A 266 5.77 -9.86 0.49
CA GLN A 266 5.47 -8.78 1.44
C GLN A 266 4.08 -8.18 1.24
N VAL A 267 3.34 -8.55 0.19
CA VAL A 267 2.00 -7.98 -0.08
C VAL A 267 1.09 -8.04 1.15
N PRO A 268 1.01 -9.16 1.89
CA PRO A 268 0.14 -9.25 3.06
C PRO A 268 0.77 -8.73 4.36
N SER A 269 1.92 -8.05 4.33
CA SER A 269 2.64 -7.61 5.55
C SER A 269 1.87 -6.59 6.39
N ASP A 270 0.89 -5.92 5.82
CA ASP A 270 0.02 -4.98 6.54
C ASP A 270 -1.07 -5.71 7.35
N ILE A 271 -1.34 -6.98 7.02
CA ILE A 271 -2.33 -7.84 7.67
C ILE A 271 -1.66 -8.91 8.53
N LEU A 272 -0.52 -9.43 8.06
CA LEU A 272 0.22 -10.50 8.71
C LEU A 272 1.54 -9.95 9.28
N PRO A 273 1.89 -10.26 10.54
CA PRO A 273 3.10 -9.72 11.19
C PRO A 273 4.40 -10.38 10.70
N PHE A 274 4.43 -10.90 9.49
CA PHE A 274 5.56 -11.58 8.88
C PHE A 274 5.53 -11.53 7.36
N SER A 275 6.68 -11.71 6.74
CA SER A 275 6.88 -11.81 5.29
C SER A 275 7.75 -13.02 4.96
N SER A 276 7.84 -13.40 3.69
CA SER A 276 8.68 -14.51 3.25
C SER A 276 9.37 -14.22 1.92
N ASP A 277 10.61 -14.72 1.81
CA ASP A 277 11.37 -14.80 0.57
C ASP A 277 11.67 -16.26 0.16
N ARG A 278 11.09 -17.26 0.86
CA ARG A 278 11.25 -18.69 0.56
C ARG A 278 10.49 -19.03 -0.72
N LEU A 279 11.19 -19.64 -1.67
CA LEU A 279 10.60 -20.14 -2.90
C LEU A 279 10.17 -21.60 -2.74
N ASP A 280 9.02 -21.94 -3.30
CA ASP A 280 8.63 -23.34 -3.51
C ASP A 280 9.31 -23.91 -4.78
N GLU A 281 9.28 -25.21 -4.93
CA GLU A 281 9.61 -25.84 -6.20
C GLU A 281 8.66 -25.35 -7.31
N PRO A 282 9.13 -25.16 -8.56
CA PRO A 282 8.31 -24.54 -9.63
C PRO A 282 6.94 -25.18 -9.85
N ARG A 283 6.83 -26.50 -9.78
CA ARG A 283 5.53 -27.19 -9.94
C ARG A 283 4.57 -26.86 -8.79
N THR A 284 5.07 -26.86 -7.56
CA THR A 284 4.30 -26.49 -6.38
C THR A 284 3.89 -25.02 -6.40
N ALA A 285 4.81 -24.12 -6.79
CA ALA A 285 4.52 -22.70 -6.94
C ALA A 285 3.40 -22.45 -7.98
N ASN A 286 3.42 -23.17 -9.11
CA ASN A 286 2.38 -23.09 -10.13
C ASN A 286 1.01 -23.56 -9.62
N ILE A 287 0.99 -24.65 -8.83
CA ILE A 287 -0.26 -25.13 -8.21
C ILE A 287 -0.82 -24.06 -7.26
N LYS A 288 0.00 -23.58 -6.32
CA LYS A 288 -0.41 -22.57 -5.34
C LYS A 288 -0.78 -21.23 -5.99
N GLY A 289 -0.15 -20.86 -7.12
CA GLY A 289 -0.43 -19.65 -7.88
C GLY A 289 -1.60 -19.77 -8.85
N SER A 290 -2.24 -20.93 -8.97
CA SER A 290 -3.36 -21.12 -9.88
C SER A 290 -4.66 -20.49 -9.34
N LEU A 291 -5.52 -20.01 -10.26
CA LEU A 291 -6.85 -19.49 -9.90
C LEU A 291 -7.75 -20.55 -9.25
N GLU A 292 -7.45 -21.82 -9.43
CA GLU A 292 -8.20 -22.91 -8.80
C GLU A 292 -8.07 -22.86 -7.28
N MET A 293 -6.95 -22.35 -6.76
CA MET A 293 -6.75 -22.19 -5.31
C MET A 293 -7.79 -21.27 -4.66
N VAL A 294 -8.36 -20.29 -5.35
CA VAL A 294 -9.44 -19.45 -4.82
C VAL A 294 -10.64 -20.33 -4.41
N GLY A 295 -11.01 -21.29 -5.26
CA GLY A 295 -12.05 -22.27 -4.96
C GLY A 295 -11.67 -23.22 -3.82
N VAL A 296 -10.40 -23.63 -3.75
CA VAL A 296 -9.88 -24.48 -2.67
C VAL A 296 -9.96 -23.76 -1.32
N LEU A 297 -9.48 -22.51 -1.26
CA LEU A 297 -9.51 -21.70 -0.03
C LEU A 297 -10.95 -21.40 0.42
N THR A 298 -11.85 -21.10 -0.52
CA THR A 298 -13.28 -20.92 -0.21
C THR A 298 -13.88 -22.18 0.41
N ARG A 299 -13.60 -23.35 -0.16
CA ARG A 299 -14.05 -24.64 0.41
C ARG A 299 -13.42 -24.91 1.78
N LEU A 300 -12.14 -24.57 1.94
CA LEU A 300 -11.40 -24.77 3.18
C LEU A 300 -12.00 -23.98 4.36
N VAL A 301 -12.37 -22.70 4.13
CA VAL A 301 -13.04 -21.87 5.13
C VAL A 301 -14.44 -22.41 5.47
N ASN A 302 -15.13 -22.99 4.49
CA ASN A 302 -16.48 -23.55 4.66
C ASN A 302 -16.50 -25.00 5.18
N LEU A 303 -15.31 -25.66 5.31
CA LEU A 303 -15.28 -27.00 5.88
C LEU A 303 -15.86 -27.01 7.30
N PRO A 304 -16.62 -28.04 7.64
CA PRO A 304 -17.09 -28.27 9.00
C PRO A 304 -15.94 -28.23 10.00
N MET A 305 -16.19 -27.69 11.18
CA MET A 305 -15.23 -27.74 12.27
C MET A 305 -15.24 -29.14 12.92
N PRO A 306 -14.16 -29.55 13.60
CA PRO A 306 -14.13 -30.84 14.31
C PRO A 306 -15.27 -31.02 15.31
N ALA A 307 -15.82 -29.93 15.81
CA ALA A 307 -16.99 -29.94 16.68
C ALA A 307 -18.32 -30.20 15.95
N ASP A 308 -18.35 -30.06 14.60
CA ASP A 308 -19.55 -30.32 13.80
C ASP A 308 -19.78 -31.83 13.67
N SER A 309 -20.60 -32.37 14.53
CA SER A 309 -21.07 -33.75 14.45
C SER A 309 -22.60 -33.81 14.32
N ASP A 310 -23.14 -34.89 13.78
CA ASP A 310 -24.59 -35.08 13.68
C ASP A 310 -25.28 -35.07 15.05
N SER A 311 -24.52 -35.29 16.11
CA SER A 311 -24.98 -35.23 17.51
C SER A 311 -24.82 -33.87 18.18
N LEU A 312 -24.23 -32.89 17.47
CA LEU A 312 -24.05 -31.55 18.01
C LEU A 312 -25.39 -30.89 18.32
N GLN A 313 -25.54 -30.39 19.52
CA GLN A 313 -26.76 -29.67 19.92
C GLN A 313 -26.41 -28.58 20.95
N LEU A 314 -27.03 -27.43 20.81
CA LEU A 314 -27.06 -26.41 21.83
C LEU A 314 -28.21 -26.67 22.79
N ARG A 315 -27.91 -26.79 24.07
CA ARG A 315 -28.92 -26.90 25.13
C ARG A 315 -28.73 -25.77 26.13
N VAL A 316 -29.80 -25.02 26.33
CA VAL A 316 -29.84 -23.94 27.34
C VAL A 316 -31.08 -24.12 28.21
N THR A 317 -30.98 -23.77 29.48
CA THR A 317 -32.11 -23.85 30.41
C THR A 317 -32.59 -22.45 30.74
N VAL A 318 -33.87 -22.17 30.50
CA VAL A 318 -34.51 -20.87 30.76
C VAL A 318 -35.71 -21.08 31.66
N LYS A 319 -35.68 -20.58 32.89
CA LYS A 319 -36.77 -20.69 33.87
C LYS A 319 -37.30 -22.13 34.06
N GLY A 320 -36.40 -23.13 34.00
CA GLY A 320 -36.75 -24.54 34.15
C GLY A 320 -37.01 -25.29 32.86
N GLU A 321 -37.24 -24.60 31.77
CA GLU A 321 -37.42 -25.21 30.44
C GLU A 321 -36.08 -25.42 29.70
N VAL A 322 -35.93 -26.55 29.04
CA VAL A 322 -34.75 -26.90 28.28
C VAL A 322 -34.99 -26.62 26.79
N LEU A 323 -34.36 -25.59 26.27
CA LEU A 323 -34.42 -25.23 24.86
C LEU A 323 -33.24 -25.86 24.12
N THR A 324 -33.50 -26.44 22.94
CA THR A 324 -32.49 -27.16 22.17
C THR A 324 -32.47 -26.70 20.72
N LEU A 325 -31.27 -26.45 20.17
CA LEU A 325 -31.02 -26.34 18.73
C LEU A 325 -30.21 -27.56 18.28
N ASP A 326 -30.70 -28.28 17.28
CA ASP A 326 -30.05 -29.48 16.74
C ASP A 326 -28.95 -29.11 15.72
N ALA A 327 -28.18 -30.13 15.30
CA ALA A 327 -27.08 -29.98 14.35
C ALA A 327 -27.57 -29.41 13.00
N SER A 328 -28.76 -29.81 12.54
CA SER A 328 -29.30 -29.33 11.27
C SER A 328 -29.64 -27.85 11.31
N THR A 329 -30.19 -27.38 12.40
CA THR A 329 -30.47 -25.96 12.65
C THR A 329 -29.19 -25.13 12.73
N LEU A 330 -28.16 -25.63 13.41
CA LEU A 330 -26.85 -24.99 13.50
C LEU A 330 -26.21 -24.90 12.11
N ALA A 331 -26.19 -26.00 11.33
CA ALA A 331 -25.61 -26.01 9.98
C ALA A 331 -26.30 -25.03 9.03
N MET A 332 -27.65 -24.98 9.04
CA MET A 332 -28.42 -24.01 8.23
C MET A 332 -28.12 -22.57 8.64
N THR A 333 -27.97 -22.31 9.93
CA THR A 333 -27.61 -20.98 10.44
C THR A 333 -26.22 -20.58 9.96
N ARG A 334 -25.22 -21.47 10.07
CA ARG A 334 -23.86 -21.26 9.57
C ARG A 334 -23.86 -20.89 8.08
N GLN A 335 -24.49 -21.72 7.23
CA GLN A 335 -24.54 -21.47 5.79
C GLN A 335 -25.19 -20.12 5.45
N ARG A 336 -26.25 -19.73 6.18
CA ARG A 336 -26.94 -18.47 5.95
C ARG A 336 -26.06 -17.27 6.30
N ILE A 337 -25.32 -17.34 7.39
CA ILE A 337 -24.42 -16.25 7.84
C ILE A 337 -23.24 -16.11 6.91
N LEU A 338 -22.56 -17.22 6.53
CA LEU A 338 -21.41 -17.21 5.65
C LEU A 338 -21.70 -16.71 4.22
N LYS A 339 -22.96 -16.72 3.78
CA LYS A 339 -23.37 -16.12 2.50
C LYS A 339 -23.31 -14.60 2.49
N ARG A 340 -23.30 -13.95 3.65
CA ARG A 340 -23.44 -12.49 3.78
C ARG A 340 -22.31 -11.84 4.56
N ASN A 341 -21.57 -12.62 5.35
CA ASN A 341 -20.51 -12.13 6.22
C ASN A 341 -19.24 -12.94 5.99
N ARG A 342 -18.08 -12.30 6.19
CA ARG A 342 -16.82 -13.01 6.36
C ARG A 342 -16.90 -13.84 7.65
N TYR A 343 -16.07 -14.87 7.76
CA TYR A 343 -16.19 -15.83 8.85
C TYR A 343 -16.10 -15.19 10.25
N ASN A 344 -15.05 -14.42 10.51
CA ASN A 344 -14.85 -13.80 11.83
C ASN A 344 -15.89 -12.71 12.12
N ASP A 345 -16.23 -11.90 11.12
CA ASP A 345 -17.27 -10.86 11.24
C ASP A 345 -18.67 -11.45 11.48
N GLY A 346 -18.87 -12.71 11.10
CA GLY A 346 -20.14 -13.38 11.25
C GLY A 346 -20.51 -13.78 12.67
N ARG A 347 -19.59 -13.72 13.64
CA ARG A 347 -19.81 -14.23 15.00
C ARG A 347 -20.98 -13.56 15.71
N GLU A 348 -21.05 -12.23 15.70
CA GLU A 348 -22.15 -11.48 16.30
C GLU A 348 -23.51 -11.83 15.67
N ALA A 349 -23.55 -11.91 14.33
CA ALA A 349 -24.75 -12.28 13.61
C ALA A 349 -25.20 -13.73 13.92
N VAL A 350 -24.25 -14.63 14.16
CA VAL A 350 -24.53 -16.00 14.63
C VAL A 350 -25.16 -15.95 16.02
N GLU A 351 -24.57 -15.23 16.96
CA GLU A 351 -25.09 -15.13 18.33
C GLU A 351 -26.51 -14.59 18.38
N VAL A 352 -26.77 -13.50 17.63
CA VAL A 352 -28.11 -12.94 17.50
C VAL A 352 -29.08 -13.98 16.88
N SER A 353 -28.69 -14.62 15.78
CA SER A 353 -29.54 -15.60 15.11
C SER A 353 -29.86 -16.82 15.98
N LEU A 354 -28.90 -17.31 16.77
CA LEU A 354 -29.15 -18.45 17.68
C LEU A 354 -30.06 -18.05 18.84
N ARG A 355 -29.88 -16.85 19.42
CA ARG A 355 -30.78 -16.32 20.46
C ARG A 355 -32.20 -16.14 19.93
N ASP A 356 -32.39 -15.62 18.72
CA ASP A 356 -33.68 -15.49 18.10
C ASP A 356 -34.41 -16.85 17.94
N GLN A 357 -33.65 -17.85 17.49
CA GLN A 357 -34.20 -19.19 17.31
C GLN A 357 -34.54 -19.88 18.63
N LEU A 358 -33.79 -19.64 19.68
CA LEU A 358 -34.09 -20.11 21.04
C LEU A 358 -35.31 -19.39 21.61
N TRP A 359 -35.35 -18.05 21.46
CA TRP A 359 -36.50 -17.24 21.91
C TRP A 359 -37.82 -17.72 21.30
N ALA A 360 -37.81 -18.00 20.00
CA ALA A 360 -38.98 -18.50 19.29
C ALA A 360 -39.45 -19.88 19.81
N ARG A 361 -38.63 -20.58 20.60
CA ARG A 361 -38.94 -21.89 21.20
C ARG A 361 -39.37 -21.80 22.67
N VAL A 362 -39.35 -20.62 23.25
CA VAL A 362 -39.84 -20.43 24.63
C VAL A 362 -41.36 -20.60 24.66
N PRO A 363 -41.91 -21.49 25.52
CA PRO A 363 -43.34 -21.66 25.61
C PRO A 363 -44.03 -20.39 26.13
N ALA A 364 -45.24 -20.09 25.58
CA ALA A 364 -45.96 -18.87 25.92
C ALA A 364 -46.38 -18.78 27.38
N ASP A 365 -46.65 -19.91 28.01
CA ASP A 365 -46.97 -20.02 29.43
C ASP A 365 -45.76 -19.67 30.33
N VAL A 366 -44.55 -20.03 29.89
CA VAL A 366 -43.30 -19.66 30.60
C VAL A 366 -43.05 -18.16 30.50
N LEU A 367 -43.26 -17.58 29.30
CA LEU A 367 -43.14 -16.12 29.13
C LEU A 367 -44.08 -15.36 30.06
N ALA A 368 -45.35 -15.79 30.13
CA ALA A 368 -46.38 -15.14 30.95
C ALA A 368 -46.16 -15.38 32.46
N ALA A 369 -45.77 -16.61 32.87
CA ALA A 369 -45.59 -16.95 34.29
C ALA A 369 -44.39 -16.23 34.94
N HIS A 370 -43.40 -15.88 34.15
CA HIS A 370 -42.16 -15.26 34.67
C HIS A 370 -41.96 -13.81 34.22
N ASP A 371 -42.92 -13.21 33.53
CA ASP A 371 -42.82 -11.86 32.93
C ASP A 371 -41.48 -11.66 32.21
N LEU A 372 -41.05 -12.71 31.46
CA LEU A 372 -39.71 -12.79 30.87
C LEU A 372 -39.59 -11.85 29.69
N THR A 373 -38.77 -10.82 29.82
CA THR A 373 -38.45 -9.90 28.71
C THR A 373 -37.41 -10.51 27.78
N ARG A 374 -37.25 -9.92 26.60
CA ARG A 374 -36.23 -10.35 25.67
C ARG A 374 -34.81 -10.11 26.24
N ASP A 375 -34.57 -9.01 26.88
CA ASP A 375 -33.27 -8.65 27.44
C ASP A 375 -32.88 -9.60 28.57
N ASP A 376 -33.82 -9.93 29.48
CA ASP A 376 -33.60 -10.94 30.53
C ASP A 376 -33.28 -12.32 29.94
N PHE A 377 -33.93 -12.70 28.87
CA PHE A 377 -33.66 -13.96 28.16
C PHE A 377 -32.27 -13.96 27.55
N ASP A 378 -31.87 -12.90 26.85
CA ASP A 378 -30.58 -12.80 26.21
C ASP A 378 -29.43 -12.83 27.23
N GLU A 379 -29.59 -12.21 28.40
CA GLU A 379 -28.66 -12.27 29.52
C GLU A 379 -28.59 -13.69 30.12
N LEU A 380 -29.73 -14.30 30.37
CA LEU A 380 -29.81 -15.68 30.91
C LEU A 380 -29.14 -16.70 29.97
N VAL A 381 -29.34 -16.59 28.67
CA VAL A 381 -28.72 -17.49 27.70
C VAL A 381 -27.23 -17.24 27.61
N SER A 382 -26.79 -15.99 27.49
CA SER A 382 -25.39 -15.60 27.31
C SER A 382 -24.51 -15.94 28.52
N SER A 383 -25.09 -15.93 29.71
CA SER A 383 -24.38 -16.29 30.95
C SER A 383 -24.10 -17.77 31.10
N GLN A 384 -24.78 -18.66 30.35
CA GLN A 384 -24.63 -20.11 30.49
C GLN A 384 -23.31 -20.62 29.93
N ALA A 385 -22.69 -21.55 30.63
CA ALA A 385 -21.46 -22.19 30.18
C ALA A 385 -21.64 -22.96 28.87
N SER A 386 -22.80 -23.66 28.69
CA SER A 386 -23.14 -24.38 27.46
C SER A 386 -23.16 -23.48 26.22
N TRP A 387 -23.69 -22.26 26.35
CA TRP A 387 -23.68 -21.25 25.28
C TRP A 387 -22.26 -20.88 24.87
N ARG A 388 -21.44 -20.48 25.84
CA ARG A 388 -20.04 -20.06 25.60
C ARG A 388 -19.18 -21.18 25.05
N MET A 389 -19.32 -22.38 25.61
CA MET A 389 -18.58 -23.58 25.14
C MET A 389 -18.95 -23.94 23.70
N LEU A 390 -20.26 -23.92 23.35
CA LEU A 390 -20.66 -24.18 21.98
C LEU A 390 -20.07 -23.14 21.03
N LEU A 391 -20.23 -21.86 21.30
CA LEU A 391 -19.75 -20.81 20.42
C LEU A 391 -18.25 -20.90 20.18
N ASN A 392 -17.47 -21.16 21.22
CA ASN A 392 -16.02 -21.27 21.08
C ASN A 392 -15.58 -22.55 20.34
N ALA A 393 -16.34 -23.62 20.43
CA ALA A 393 -16.03 -24.87 19.72
C ALA A 393 -16.56 -24.90 18.29
N TRP A 394 -17.75 -24.35 18.07
CA TRP A 394 -18.47 -24.43 16.80
C TRP A 394 -18.19 -23.25 15.86
N TRP A 395 -17.96 -22.06 16.43
CA TRP A 395 -17.57 -20.84 15.70
C TRP A 395 -16.35 -20.18 16.34
N PRO A 396 -15.20 -20.87 16.37
CA PRO A 396 -13.96 -20.29 16.89
C PRO A 396 -13.51 -19.15 15.99
N THR A 397 -12.75 -18.22 16.55
CA THR A 397 -12.01 -17.24 15.74
C THR A 397 -10.95 -17.98 14.92
N LEU A 398 -10.87 -17.71 13.63
CA LEU A 398 -9.92 -18.36 12.73
C LEU A 398 -8.84 -17.39 12.26
N SER A 399 -7.59 -17.84 12.32
CA SER A 399 -6.47 -17.12 11.69
C SER A 399 -6.13 -17.72 10.33
N ALA A 400 -5.71 -16.90 9.38
CA ALA A 400 -5.30 -17.39 8.05
C ALA A 400 -4.20 -18.45 8.10
N PRO A 401 -3.14 -18.31 8.94
CA PRO A 401 -2.10 -19.33 9.07
C PRO A 401 -2.62 -20.68 9.57
N ASP A 402 -3.55 -20.69 10.53
CA ASP A 402 -4.08 -21.95 11.07
C ASP A 402 -5.02 -22.64 10.09
N VAL A 403 -5.81 -21.86 9.35
CA VAL A 403 -6.67 -22.40 8.29
C VAL A 403 -5.83 -22.98 7.15
N LEU A 404 -4.81 -22.27 6.67
CA LEU A 404 -3.93 -22.78 5.60
C LEU A 404 -3.19 -24.05 6.03
N ALA A 405 -2.74 -24.12 7.28
CA ALA A 405 -2.06 -25.28 7.83
C ALA A 405 -2.91 -26.56 7.81
N ARG A 406 -4.23 -26.46 7.78
CA ARG A 406 -5.13 -27.64 7.67
C ARG A 406 -4.92 -28.40 6.36
N LEU A 407 -4.41 -27.75 5.30
CA LEU A 407 -4.08 -28.42 4.04
C LEU A 407 -2.92 -29.43 4.17
N ALA A 408 -2.17 -29.43 5.26
CA ALA A 408 -1.17 -30.45 5.54
C ALA A 408 -1.82 -31.83 5.84
N ASP A 409 -3.10 -31.87 6.20
CA ASP A 409 -3.86 -33.09 6.40
C ASP A 409 -4.38 -33.61 5.04
N PRO A 410 -3.98 -34.80 4.58
CA PRO A 410 -4.43 -35.38 3.32
C PRO A 410 -5.94 -35.49 3.20
N ALA A 411 -6.68 -35.77 4.27
CA ALA A 411 -8.13 -35.90 4.26
C ALA A 411 -8.79 -34.53 4.05
N VAL A 412 -8.25 -33.48 4.63
CA VAL A 412 -8.70 -32.10 4.41
C VAL A 412 -8.42 -31.68 2.96
N ALA A 413 -7.19 -31.95 2.47
CA ALA A 413 -6.83 -31.63 1.10
C ALA A 413 -7.74 -32.34 0.09
N GLU A 414 -8.04 -33.63 0.27
CA GLU A 414 -8.95 -34.40 -0.58
C GLU A 414 -10.36 -33.78 -0.58
N ALA A 415 -10.87 -33.41 0.57
CA ALA A 415 -12.20 -32.81 0.69
C ALA A 415 -12.34 -31.46 -0.05
N VAL A 416 -11.26 -30.66 -0.13
CA VAL A 416 -11.27 -29.35 -0.78
C VAL A 416 -10.78 -29.36 -2.22
N THR A 417 -10.18 -30.46 -2.70
CA THR A 417 -9.67 -30.65 -4.07
C THR A 417 -10.26 -31.89 -4.73
N PRO A 418 -11.62 -32.05 -4.80
CA PRO A 418 -12.23 -33.29 -5.27
C PRO A 418 -11.87 -33.64 -6.72
N ASP A 419 -11.63 -32.62 -7.55
CA ASP A 419 -11.37 -32.79 -8.99
C ASP A 419 -9.87 -32.84 -9.33
N TRP A 420 -8.98 -32.78 -8.34
CA TRP A 420 -7.53 -32.76 -8.58
C TRP A 420 -6.96 -34.17 -8.70
N ASP A 421 -5.92 -34.30 -9.52
CA ASP A 421 -5.10 -35.52 -9.54
C ASP A 421 -4.31 -35.69 -8.25
N GLU A 422 -3.94 -36.94 -7.97
CA GLU A 422 -3.27 -37.32 -6.73
C GLU A 422 -1.88 -36.68 -6.62
N GLU A 423 -1.13 -36.55 -7.73
CA GLU A 423 0.21 -35.94 -7.73
C GLU A 423 0.15 -34.46 -7.30
N SER A 424 -0.77 -33.69 -7.89
CA SER A 424 -0.97 -32.28 -7.55
C SER A 424 -1.39 -32.10 -6.09
N ARG A 425 -2.27 -32.97 -5.60
CA ARG A 425 -2.71 -32.96 -4.19
C ARG A 425 -1.55 -33.24 -3.24
N GLN A 426 -0.72 -34.25 -3.53
CA GLN A 426 0.43 -34.58 -2.70
C GLN A 426 1.49 -33.49 -2.69
N LEU A 427 1.73 -32.82 -3.82
CA LEU A 427 2.61 -31.67 -3.89
C LEU A 427 2.09 -30.53 -2.99
N LEU A 428 0.80 -30.25 -3.02
CA LEU A 428 0.19 -29.24 -2.15
C LEU A 428 0.37 -29.63 -0.67
N VAL A 429 -0.07 -30.81 -0.27
CA VAL A 429 0.01 -31.32 1.12
C VAL A 429 1.43 -31.25 1.66
N SER A 430 2.41 -31.79 0.91
CA SER A 430 3.80 -31.84 1.35
C SER A 430 4.49 -30.50 1.44
N SER A 431 3.97 -29.48 0.77
CA SER A 431 4.54 -28.13 0.73
C SER A 431 4.11 -27.25 1.89
N ILE A 432 3.03 -27.61 2.58
CA ILE A 432 2.51 -26.84 3.71
C ILE A 432 3.37 -27.11 4.96
N PRO A 433 3.94 -26.07 5.60
CA PRO A 433 4.78 -26.28 6.77
C PRO A 433 3.96 -26.73 7.98
N THR A 434 4.30 -27.89 8.52
CA THR A 434 3.65 -28.49 9.70
C THR A 434 4.30 -28.03 11.01
N GLU A 435 5.61 -27.74 10.97
CA GLU A 435 6.36 -27.29 12.15
C GLU A 435 6.28 -25.77 12.32
N ALA A 436 6.00 -25.35 13.53
CA ALA A 436 6.09 -23.96 13.95
C ALA A 436 7.31 -23.74 14.85
N ASP A 437 7.92 -22.56 14.76
CA ASP A 437 9.00 -22.17 15.67
C ASP A 437 8.45 -21.93 17.11
N ARG A 438 9.37 -21.62 18.06
CA ARG A 438 8.99 -21.34 19.46
C ARG A 438 8.03 -20.14 19.64
N ARG A 439 7.83 -19.34 18.58
CA ARG A 439 6.90 -18.19 18.53
C ARG A 439 5.65 -18.52 17.71
N GLY A 440 5.41 -19.78 17.35
CA GLY A 440 4.27 -20.21 16.55
C GLY A 440 4.36 -19.87 15.06
N ARG A 441 5.52 -19.39 14.56
CA ARG A 441 5.68 -19.04 13.16
C ARG A 441 6.10 -20.22 12.34
N ARG A 442 5.44 -20.45 11.21
CA ARG A 442 5.77 -21.49 10.24
C ARG A 442 6.63 -20.91 9.11
N ASN A 443 7.42 -21.75 8.47
CA ASN A 443 8.30 -21.35 7.36
C ASN A 443 7.52 -21.30 6.04
N TRP A 444 6.62 -20.32 5.90
CA TRP A 444 5.82 -20.11 4.71
C TRP A 444 6.66 -19.78 3.47
N SER A 445 6.18 -20.09 2.27
CA SER A 445 6.77 -19.67 1.00
C SER A 445 6.14 -18.36 0.50
N ILE A 446 6.73 -17.76 -0.54
CA ILE A 446 6.13 -16.60 -1.24
C ILE A 446 4.73 -16.93 -1.76
N ALA A 447 4.54 -18.14 -2.33
CA ALA A 447 3.23 -18.57 -2.81
C ALA A 447 2.24 -18.76 -1.66
N ASP A 448 2.69 -19.28 -0.49
CA ASP A 448 1.85 -19.35 0.69
C ASP A 448 1.41 -17.97 1.19
N MET A 449 2.28 -16.95 1.08
CA MET A 449 1.93 -15.59 1.48
C MET A 449 0.73 -15.05 0.69
N ALA A 450 0.65 -15.35 -0.62
CA ALA A 450 -0.50 -14.99 -1.43
C ALA A 450 -1.78 -15.73 -1.00
N LEU A 451 -1.67 -17.02 -0.64
CA LEU A 451 -2.81 -17.78 -0.12
C LEU A 451 -3.27 -17.28 1.25
N LEU A 452 -2.33 -16.90 2.11
CA LEU A 452 -2.63 -16.32 3.42
C LEU A 452 -3.34 -14.96 3.29
N ASP A 453 -2.95 -14.14 2.31
CA ASP A 453 -3.63 -12.88 2.02
C ASP A 453 -5.08 -13.09 1.60
N GLU A 454 -5.33 -14.01 0.66
CA GLU A 454 -6.67 -14.37 0.24
C GLU A 454 -7.51 -14.95 1.41
N LEU A 455 -6.91 -15.83 2.22
CA LEU A 455 -7.59 -16.36 3.41
C LEU A 455 -7.93 -15.26 4.42
N ALA A 456 -7.03 -14.31 4.67
CA ALA A 456 -7.31 -13.18 5.56
C ALA A 456 -8.49 -12.35 5.04
N ALA A 457 -8.60 -12.19 3.70
CA ALA A 457 -9.74 -11.53 3.08
C ALA A 457 -11.05 -12.28 3.28
N LEU A 458 -11.05 -13.61 3.13
CA LEU A 458 -12.21 -14.46 3.32
C LEU A 458 -12.65 -14.58 4.78
N LEU A 459 -11.68 -14.62 5.70
CA LEU A 459 -11.94 -14.78 7.13
C LEU A 459 -12.40 -13.47 7.80
N GLY A 460 -11.89 -12.33 7.36
CA GLY A 460 -12.03 -11.06 8.05
C GLY A 460 -11.01 -10.90 9.19
N PRO A 461 -10.95 -9.74 9.84
CA PRO A 461 -9.99 -9.46 10.89
C PRO A 461 -10.17 -10.42 12.07
N VAL A 462 -9.05 -10.78 12.69
CA VAL A 462 -9.06 -11.51 13.97
C VAL A 462 -9.39 -10.50 15.05
N PRO A 463 -10.50 -10.65 15.80
CA PRO A 463 -10.79 -9.77 16.93
C PRO A 463 -9.60 -9.74 17.91
N PRO A 464 -9.22 -8.60 18.46
CA PRO A 464 -8.19 -8.54 19.48
C PRO A 464 -8.60 -9.43 20.67
N GLU A 465 -7.63 -10.16 21.24
CA GLU A 465 -7.89 -10.87 22.49
C GLU A 465 -8.30 -9.83 23.55
N PRO A 466 -9.37 -10.08 24.30
CA PRO A 466 -9.71 -9.21 25.40
C PRO A 466 -8.51 -9.13 26.34
N ASP A 467 -7.98 -7.94 26.54
CA ASP A 467 -6.83 -7.70 27.41
C ASP A 467 -7.10 -8.36 28.78
N ALA A 468 -6.30 -9.36 29.12
CA ALA A 468 -6.41 -10.02 30.43
C ALA A 468 -6.11 -9.07 31.59
N ASP A 469 -5.50 -7.92 31.29
CA ASP A 469 -5.16 -6.83 32.21
C ASP A 469 -6.10 -5.61 32.04
N ALA A 470 -7.17 -5.71 31.24
CA ALA A 470 -8.15 -4.63 31.17
C ALA A 470 -8.74 -4.42 32.57
N PRO A 471 -8.69 -3.21 33.15
CA PRO A 471 -9.23 -2.97 34.45
C PRO A 471 -10.72 -3.28 34.46
N VAL A 472 -11.13 -4.21 35.30
CA VAL A 472 -12.54 -4.55 35.50
C VAL A 472 -13.17 -3.31 36.19
N PHE A 473 -13.88 -2.50 35.40
CA PHE A 473 -14.63 -1.37 35.93
C PHE A 473 -15.73 -1.91 36.87
N ILE A 474 -15.59 -1.62 38.13
CA ILE A 474 -16.68 -1.76 39.09
C ILE A 474 -17.54 -0.50 38.91
N GLU A 475 -18.75 -0.66 38.37
CA GLU A 475 -19.74 0.43 38.32
C GLU A 475 -19.97 1.00 39.71
N GLY A 476 -19.57 2.23 39.91
CA GLY A 476 -19.87 2.96 41.14
C GLY A 476 -18.71 3.79 41.71
N GLY A 477 -18.37 4.89 41.08
CA GLY A 477 -17.50 5.90 41.65
C GLY A 477 -16.96 6.89 40.62
N ASP A 478 -17.23 8.18 40.84
CA ASP A 478 -16.65 9.31 40.12
C ASP A 478 -15.10 9.30 40.20
N ALA A 479 -14.44 8.58 39.33
CA ALA A 479 -12.99 8.70 39.11
C ALA A 479 -12.76 9.14 37.66
N GLU A 480 -12.30 10.37 37.47
CA GLU A 480 -11.78 10.84 36.19
C GLU A 480 -10.63 9.91 35.76
N GLU A 481 -10.82 9.21 34.66
CA GLU A 481 -9.85 8.31 34.07
C GLU A 481 -8.64 9.09 33.57
N LEU A 482 -7.49 8.92 34.22
CA LEU A 482 -6.22 9.43 33.73
C LEU A 482 -5.73 8.55 32.55
N VAL A 483 -6.18 8.88 31.34
CA VAL A 483 -5.68 8.25 30.11
C VAL A 483 -4.21 8.60 29.94
N THR A 484 -3.33 7.62 30.08
CA THR A 484 -1.89 7.83 29.91
C THR A 484 -1.52 7.96 28.41
N LEU A 485 -0.34 8.52 28.12
CA LEU A 485 0.18 8.58 26.76
C LEU A 485 0.37 7.18 26.15
N SER A 486 0.62 6.18 27.00
CA SER A 486 0.70 4.76 26.62
C SER A 486 -0.64 4.23 26.15
N ASP A 487 -1.73 4.61 26.82
CA ASP A 487 -3.09 4.17 26.47
C ASP A 487 -3.52 4.78 25.13
N ARG A 488 -3.21 6.05 24.89
CA ARG A 488 -3.46 6.71 23.59
C ARG A 488 -2.66 6.11 22.45
N LEU A 489 -1.43 5.63 22.71
CA LEU A 489 -0.61 4.93 21.71
C LEU A 489 -1.10 3.50 21.48
N HIS A 490 -1.70 2.85 22.48
CA HIS A 490 -2.37 1.56 22.33
C HIS A 490 -3.68 1.69 21.55
N ASP A 491 -4.52 2.69 21.89
CA ASP A 491 -5.75 2.99 21.15
C ASP A 491 -5.45 3.38 19.69
N ALA A 492 -4.41 4.17 19.43
CA ALA A 492 -3.99 4.50 18.07
C ALA A 492 -3.52 3.24 17.29
N ARG A 493 -2.89 2.27 17.96
CA ARG A 493 -2.52 0.97 17.34
C ARG A 493 -3.73 0.04 17.17
N GLN A 494 -4.75 0.12 18.03
CA GLN A 494 -5.99 -0.64 17.88
C GLN A 494 -6.90 -0.07 16.79
N ILE A 495 -6.91 1.26 16.61
CA ILE A 495 -7.61 1.91 15.50
C ILE A 495 -7.00 1.49 14.15
N ASP A 496 -5.67 1.34 14.08
CA ASP A 496 -4.95 0.85 12.90
C ASP A 496 -5.29 -0.62 12.53
N GLN A 497 -5.74 -1.44 13.48
CA GLN A 497 -6.15 -2.82 13.20
C GLN A 497 -7.58 -2.96 12.65
N ASN A 498 -8.41 -1.93 12.81
CA ASN A 498 -9.78 -1.88 12.31
C ASN A 498 -9.97 -0.99 11.06
N GLU A 499 -8.90 -0.37 10.55
CA GLU A 499 -8.97 0.35 9.28
C GLU A 499 -9.24 -0.62 8.12
N PRO A 500 -10.10 -0.23 7.17
CA PRO A 500 -10.27 -1.02 5.94
C PRO A 500 -8.91 -1.18 5.28
N ARG A 501 -8.61 -2.39 4.75
CA ARG A 501 -7.40 -2.68 3.98
C ARG A 501 -6.99 -1.45 3.18
N ASP A 502 -5.70 -1.08 3.25
CA ASP A 502 -5.14 -0.03 2.40
C ASP A 502 -5.52 -0.30 0.95
N THR A 503 -6.42 0.52 0.42
CA THR A 503 -6.82 0.43 -0.97
C THR A 503 -5.88 1.33 -1.77
N PHE A 504 -5.07 0.73 -2.62
CA PHE A 504 -4.19 1.50 -3.49
C PHE A 504 -4.97 2.06 -4.69
N ALA A 505 -4.81 3.35 -4.95
CA ALA A 505 -5.44 4.01 -6.09
C ALA A 505 -4.81 3.59 -7.43
N HIS A 506 -3.55 3.13 -7.42
CA HIS A 506 -2.85 2.60 -8.57
C HIS A 506 -1.85 1.51 -8.17
N VAL A 507 -1.77 0.47 -8.96
CA VAL A 507 -0.84 -0.65 -8.73
C VAL A 507 0.06 -0.82 -9.96
N LEU A 508 1.36 -0.89 -9.74
CA LEU A 508 2.37 -1.18 -10.74
C LEU A 508 3.01 -2.53 -10.41
N VAL A 509 3.01 -3.44 -11.35
CA VAL A 509 3.62 -4.76 -11.19
C VAL A 509 4.80 -4.88 -12.14
N ASP A 510 6.00 -5.05 -11.62
CA ASP A 510 7.20 -5.32 -12.40
C ASP A 510 7.44 -6.83 -12.48
N GLU A 511 8.01 -7.28 -13.61
CA GLU A 511 8.26 -8.71 -13.90
C GLU A 511 6.98 -9.58 -13.80
N ALA A 512 5.84 -9.06 -14.31
CA ALA A 512 4.54 -9.76 -14.34
C ALA A 512 4.53 -10.88 -15.39
N GLN A 513 5.38 -11.90 -15.22
CA GLN A 513 5.51 -13.06 -16.14
C GLN A 513 4.88 -14.30 -15.53
#